data_9f344e99262ba6fa7b00ff51f0926a4b
#
_entry.id   9f344e99262ba6fa7b00ff51f0926a4b
#
_cell.length_a   1.000
_cell.length_b   1.000
_cell.length_c   1.000
_cell.angle_alpha   90.00
_cell.angle_beta   90.00
_cell.angle_gamma   90.00
#
_symmetry.space_group_name_H-M   'P 1'
#
loop_
_entity.id
_entity.type
_entity.pdbx_description
1 polymer ?
#
loop_
_entity_poly.entity_id
_entity_poly.type
_entity_poly.pdbx_seq_one_letter_code
_entity_poly.pdbx_strand_id
1 'polypeptide(L)'
;GDDRLNSRTFLRRVSKFTDKVKPVKSDFAMLDAQDSTVNRQLLLAAQILKSIDRDMPIRFLIAECDQASIVLSALALARYYGVEDQLDISPLFETPHALRNGGRVVEQMLEQPAYRNHVKKRGVIAVQTGFSDAGRFMGQIAAVLAVERLQSHLATAIAESGLTDMRALIFNTHGESNGRGSHPGTLTQRMDYIMSPWVFERFRSHKIALTHEFSFQGGDGFLWFGDDLLGEASLMQLLCARFKPTDTATQDEFYNDADFVWDFYNEVINQQDSLYHDDDYRYVLSGFARNFLIPSGSRPEIRQASGPLAQSTFTPRRIRAIPHNAILQQLAIPTNVIFGIGRAGRIDPNRFNMIFRNAPRGRTIMDMVLGSWQNTQLQVLAAYGDFQDPNFWISRAIAQGKKPTRWQYRLVAHQLYHRNANHSGLLWSAFRHP
;
A
#
# COMPACT_ATOMS: atom_id res chain seq x y z
N GLY A 1 -8.08 -17.55 5.48
CA GLY A 1 -8.55 -17.24 6.82
C GLY A 1 -9.55 -18.27 7.30
N ASP A 2 -9.71 -18.46 8.60
CA ASP A 2 -10.70 -19.41 9.12
C ASP A 2 -12.11 -18.80 8.94
N ASP A 3 -12.90 -19.36 8.02
CA ASP A 3 -14.27 -18.90 7.72
C ASP A 3 -15.19 -18.85 8.95
N ARG A 4 -14.85 -19.62 9.99
CA ARG A 4 -15.56 -19.60 11.28
C ARG A 4 -15.46 -18.25 11.98
N LEU A 5 -14.35 -17.52 11.85
CA LEU A 5 -14.13 -16.21 12.47
C LEU A 5 -14.93 -15.07 11.80
N ASN A 6 -15.43 -15.30 10.59
CA ASN A 6 -16.29 -14.39 9.85
C ASN A 6 -17.78 -14.83 9.86
N SER A 7 -18.11 -15.92 10.56
CA SER A 7 -19.51 -16.34 10.64
C SER A 7 -20.36 -15.32 11.40
N ARG A 8 -21.59 -15.07 10.94
CA ARG A 8 -22.53 -14.14 11.60
C ARG A 8 -22.72 -14.46 13.09
N THR A 9 -22.76 -15.75 13.42
CA THR A 9 -22.91 -16.21 14.82
C THR A 9 -21.70 -15.83 15.65
N PHE A 10 -20.49 -16.01 15.16
CA PHE A 10 -19.26 -15.63 15.86
C PHE A 10 -19.19 -14.11 16.04
N LEU A 11 -19.41 -13.34 14.98
CA LEU A 11 -19.38 -11.88 15.04
C LEU A 11 -20.40 -11.31 16.05
N ARG A 12 -21.64 -11.86 16.10
CA ARG A 12 -22.62 -11.48 17.12
C ARG A 12 -22.17 -11.81 18.54
N ARG A 13 -21.48 -12.93 18.75
CA ARG A 13 -20.93 -13.28 20.06
C ARG A 13 -19.83 -12.32 20.47
N VAL A 14 -18.90 -11.98 19.57
CA VAL A 14 -17.84 -11.01 19.80
C VAL A 14 -18.45 -9.63 20.08
N SER A 15 -19.43 -9.18 19.29
CA SER A 15 -20.13 -7.92 19.53
C SER A 15 -20.79 -7.86 20.92
N LYS A 16 -21.51 -8.92 21.33
CA LYS A 16 -22.10 -9.02 22.67
C LYS A 16 -21.05 -9.05 23.79
N PHE A 17 -19.90 -9.69 23.55
CA PHE A 17 -18.79 -9.66 24.49
C PHE A 17 -18.24 -8.24 24.60
N THR A 18 -17.98 -7.58 23.48
CA THR A 18 -17.50 -6.19 23.41
C THR A 18 -18.39 -5.24 24.22
N ASP A 19 -19.71 -5.39 24.12
CA ASP A 19 -20.67 -4.55 24.86
C ASP A 19 -20.63 -4.76 26.38
N LYS A 20 -20.11 -5.88 26.87
CA LYS A 20 -19.97 -6.21 28.29
C LYS A 20 -18.62 -5.81 28.89
N VAL A 21 -17.65 -5.47 28.07
CA VAL A 21 -16.31 -5.07 28.53
C VAL A 21 -16.41 -3.77 29.33
N LYS A 22 -15.82 -3.76 30.51
CA LYS A 22 -15.72 -2.59 31.37
C LYS A 22 -14.29 -2.09 31.44
N PRO A 23 -14.08 -0.77 31.52
CA PRO A 23 -12.75 -0.22 31.70
C PRO A 23 -12.08 -0.71 32.97
N VAL A 24 -10.78 -0.99 32.86
CA VAL A 24 -9.94 -1.30 34.03
C VAL A 24 -9.09 -0.09 34.40
N LYS A 25 -8.66 -0.03 35.67
CA LYS A 25 -7.71 0.98 36.07
C LYS A 25 -6.35 0.68 35.42
N SER A 26 -5.89 1.58 34.58
CA SER A 26 -4.61 1.45 33.91
C SER A 26 -3.46 1.72 34.88
N ASP A 27 -2.49 0.83 34.91
CA ASP A 27 -1.20 1.02 35.59
C ASP A 27 -0.13 1.35 34.53
N PHE A 28 0.25 2.61 34.46
CA PHE A 28 1.21 3.08 33.46
C PHE A 28 2.65 2.65 33.76
N ALA A 29 2.96 2.24 35.01
CA ALA A 29 4.26 1.68 35.31
C ALA A 29 4.52 0.35 34.61
N MET A 30 3.45 -0.32 34.16
CA MET A 30 3.54 -1.57 33.38
C MET A 30 3.75 -1.35 31.87
N LEU A 31 3.88 -0.11 31.38
CA LEU A 31 3.98 0.18 29.94
C LEU A 31 5.18 -0.54 29.29
N ASP A 32 6.34 -0.48 29.93
CA ASP A 32 7.57 -1.10 29.41
C ASP A 32 7.57 -2.63 29.54
N ALA A 33 6.81 -3.16 30.50
CA ALA A 33 6.66 -4.60 30.72
C ALA A 33 5.62 -5.28 29.80
N GLN A 34 4.90 -4.50 28.97
CA GLN A 34 3.92 -5.05 28.05
C GLN A 34 4.58 -5.66 26.80
N ASP A 35 4.56 -6.96 26.66
CA ASP A 35 5.06 -7.68 25.49
C ASP A 35 4.17 -7.50 24.27
N SER A 36 2.86 -7.36 24.46
CA SER A 36 1.89 -7.14 23.40
C SER A 36 1.95 -5.70 22.90
N THR A 37 2.33 -5.51 21.63
CA THR A 37 2.35 -4.19 20.98
C THR A 37 1.01 -3.48 21.04
N VAL A 38 -0.10 -4.19 20.84
CA VAL A 38 -1.46 -3.62 20.88
C VAL A 38 -1.80 -3.11 22.27
N ASN A 39 -1.54 -3.90 23.30
CA ASN A 39 -1.78 -3.50 24.69
C ASN A 39 -0.93 -2.29 25.07
N ARG A 40 0.34 -2.28 24.68
CA ARG A 40 1.24 -1.14 24.92
C ARG A 40 0.73 0.14 24.26
N GLN A 41 0.30 0.06 23.02
CA GLN A 41 -0.25 1.22 22.28
C GLN A 41 -1.53 1.76 22.93
N LEU A 42 -2.46 0.90 23.34
CA LEU A 42 -3.69 1.33 24.00
C LEU A 42 -3.45 1.88 25.41
N LEU A 43 -2.51 1.29 26.15
CA LEU A 43 -2.09 1.82 27.44
C LEU A 43 -1.42 3.19 27.30
N LEU A 44 -0.58 3.38 26.29
CA LEU A 44 0.01 4.68 25.95
C LEU A 44 -1.06 5.70 25.57
N ALA A 45 -2.05 5.32 24.74
CA ALA A 45 -3.18 6.17 24.41
C ALA A 45 -3.95 6.60 25.67
N ALA A 46 -4.21 5.66 26.60
CA ALA A 46 -4.85 5.98 27.87
C ALA A 46 -4.01 6.96 28.73
N GLN A 47 -2.69 6.82 28.72
CA GLN A 47 -1.80 7.74 29.41
C GLN A 47 -1.82 9.15 28.81
N ILE A 48 -1.78 9.24 27.47
CA ILE A 48 -1.86 10.53 26.75
C ILE A 48 -3.17 11.24 27.07
N LEU A 49 -4.31 10.56 26.94
CA LEU A 49 -5.63 11.11 27.21
C LEU A 49 -5.81 11.54 28.67
N LYS A 50 -5.17 10.83 29.59
CA LYS A 50 -5.26 11.16 31.01
C LYS A 50 -4.35 12.30 31.44
N SER A 51 -3.13 12.37 30.89
CA SER A 51 -2.05 13.17 31.45
C SER A 51 -1.57 14.30 30.55
N ILE A 52 -1.90 14.27 29.23
CA ILE A 52 -1.39 15.24 28.25
C ILE A 52 -2.54 16.01 27.61
N ASP A 53 -3.45 15.31 26.90
CA ASP A 53 -4.56 15.94 26.20
C ASP A 53 -5.79 15.03 26.23
N ARG A 54 -6.79 15.41 27.00
CA ARG A 54 -8.03 14.62 27.17
C ARG A 54 -8.90 14.59 25.94
N ASP A 55 -8.83 15.62 25.12
CA ASP A 55 -9.74 15.83 23.99
C ASP A 55 -9.10 15.40 22.64
N MET A 56 -7.85 14.96 22.66
CA MET A 56 -7.12 14.54 21.49
C MET A 56 -7.80 13.33 20.81
N PRO A 57 -8.29 13.47 19.57
CA PRO A 57 -8.80 12.33 18.82
C PRO A 57 -7.63 11.44 18.39
N ILE A 58 -7.70 10.16 18.71
CA ILE A 58 -6.68 9.18 18.35
C ILE A 58 -7.22 8.27 17.25
N ARG A 59 -6.49 8.15 16.15
CA ARG A 59 -6.80 7.18 15.10
C ARG A 59 -6.01 5.89 15.36
N PHE A 60 -6.73 4.80 15.57
CA PHE A 60 -6.16 3.49 15.81
C PHE A 60 -6.21 2.67 14.52
N LEU A 61 -5.06 2.55 13.86
CA LEU A 61 -4.91 1.87 12.58
C LEU A 61 -4.67 0.38 12.82
N ILE A 62 -5.44 -0.47 12.13
CA ILE A 62 -5.30 -1.93 12.21
C ILE A 62 -4.72 -2.44 10.89
N ALA A 63 -3.43 -2.80 10.89
CA ALA A 63 -2.75 -3.30 9.70
C ALA A 63 -3.31 -4.66 9.24
N GLU A 64 -3.26 -4.90 7.92
CA GLU A 64 -3.66 -6.18 7.30
C GLU A 64 -5.06 -6.66 7.72
N CYS A 65 -6.01 -5.73 7.90
CA CYS A 65 -7.36 -6.05 8.37
C CYS A 65 -8.15 -6.74 7.25
N ASP A 66 -8.47 -8.01 7.44
CA ASP A 66 -9.24 -8.84 6.49
C ASP A 66 -10.52 -9.44 7.09
N GLN A 67 -10.82 -9.13 8.36
CA GLN A 67 -11.95 -9.68 9.11
C GLN A 67 -12.59 -8.64 10.03
N ALA A 68 -13.92 -8.61 10.07
CA ALA A 68 -14.69 -7.73 10.98
C ALA A 68 -14.44 -8.07 12.47
N SER A 69 -14.13 -9.33 12.78
CA SER A 69 -13.81 -9.75 14.16
C SER A 69 -12.59 -9.06 14.73
N ILE A 70 -11.60 -8.70 13.89
CA ILE A 70 -10.40 -7.96 14.32
C ILE A 70 -10.79 -6.56 14.78
N VAL A 71 -11.68 -5.88 14.05
CA VAL A 71 -12.19 -4.55 14.40
C VAL A 71 -12.97 -4.57 15.71
N LEU A 72 -13.83 -5.57 15.88
CA LEU A 72 -14.59 -5.76 17.15
C LEU A 72 -13.65 -6.06 18.34
N SER A 73 -12.60 -6.85 18.11
CA SER A 73 -11.61 -7.13 19.13
C SER A 73 -10.82 -5.88 19.53
N ALA A 74 -10.45 -5.05 18.55
CA ALA A 74 -9.81 -3.75 18.81
C ALA A 74 -10.73 -2.82 19.61
N LEU A 75 -12.04 -2.80 19.31
CA LEU A 75 -13.04 -2.04 20.05
C LEU A 75 -13.17 -2.58 21.48
N ALA A 76 -13.17 -3.89 21.68
CA ALA A 76 -13.21 -4.49 23.02
C ALA A 76 -11.99 -4.09 23.86
N LEU A 77 -10.79 -4.09 23.26
CA LEU A 77 -9.57 -3.64 23.91
C LEU A 77 -9.59 -2.13 24.19
N ALA A 78 -10.10 -1.31 23.26
CA ALA A 78 -10.25 0.12 23.49
C ALA A 78 -11.18 0.42 24.69
N ARG A 79 -12.27 -0.33 24.85
CA ARG A 79 -13.15 -0.27 26.01
C ARG A 79 -12.44 -0.71 27.28
N TYR A 80 -11.72 -1.82 27.20
CA TYR A 80 -10.96 -2.34 28.35
C TYR A 80 -9.98 -1.31 28.92
N TYR A 81 -9.30 -0.56 28.04
CA TYR A 81 -8.40 0.52 28.44
C TYR A 81 -9.09 1.87 28.68
N GLY A 82 -10.41 1.96 28.48
CA GLY A 82 -11.19 3.19 28.70
C GLY A 82 -10.90 4.32 27.73
N VAL A 83 -10.47 3.99 26.48
CA VAL A 83 -10.07 4.97 25.46
C VAL A 83 -11.05 5.02 24.27
N GLU A 84 -12.09 4.21 24.26
CA GLU A 84 -13.00 4.07 23.12
C GLU A 84 -13.65 5.38 22.67
N ASP A 85 -13.86 6.31 23.61
CA ASP A 85 -14.56 7.56 23.37
C ASP A 85 -13.72 8.57 22.57
N GLN A 86 -12.40 8.39 22.56
CA GLN A 86 -11.47 9.26 21.83
C GLN A 86 -10.78 8.51 20.67
N LEU A 87 -11.12 7.22 20.49
CA LEU A 87 -10.43 6.37 19.52
C LEU A 87 -11.28 6.12 18.27
N ASP A 88 -10.80 6.53 17.10
CA ASP A 88 -11.37 6.15 15.82
C ASP A 88 -10.70 4.87 15.32
N ILE A 89 -11.43 3.75 15.34
CA ILE A 89 -10.89 2.47 14.89
C ILE A 89 -10.94 2.41 13.38
N SER A 90 -9.77 2.33 12.76
CA SER A 90 -9.59 2.42 11.31
C SER A 90 -8.92 1.15 10.76
N PRO A 91 -9.68 0.21 10.18
CA PRO A 91 -9.11 -0.94 9.50
C PRO A 91 -8.33 -0.50 8.26
N LEU A 92 -7.11 -1.05 8.09
CA LEU A 92 -6.27 -0.83 6.92
C LEU A 92 -6.42 -1.99 5.94
N PHE A 93 -6.90 -1.68 4.75
CA PHE A 93 -6.99 -2.60 3.61
C PHE A 93 -5.82 -2.37 2.65
N GLU A 94 -4.85 -3.27 2.65
CA GLU A 94 -3.60 -3.11 1.89
C GLU A 94 -3.10 -4.40 1.24
N THR A 95 -3.71 -5.54 1.53
CA THR A 95 -3.35 -6.80 0.88
C THR A 95 -4.35 -7.17 -0.22
N PRO A 96 -3.97 -7.99 -1.22
CA PRO A 96 -4.90 -8.42 -2.26
C PRO A 96 -6.15 -9.12 -1.70
N HIS A 97 -5.99 -9.87 -0.63
CA HIS A 97 -7.09 -10.54 0.06
C HIS A 97 -8.01 -9.53 0.76
N ALA A 98 -7.44 -8.61 1.53
CA ALA A 98 -8.19 -7.58 2.25
C ALA A 98 -8.95 -6.65 1.29
N LEU A 99 -8.33 -6.24 0.17
CA LEU A 99 -8.98 -5.39 -0.84
C LEU A 99 -10.11 -6.10 -1.58
N ARG A 100 -9.96 -7.40 -1.89
CA ARG A 100 -11.05 -8.18 -2.51
C ARG A 100 -12.26 -8.35 -1.59
N ASN A 101 -12.01 -8.58 -0.30
CA ASN A 101 -13.05 -8.87 0.69
C ASN A 101 -13.47 -7.63 1.51
N GLY A 102 -12.80 -6.50 1.34
CA GLY A 102 -12.96 -5.31 2.17
C GLY A 102 -14.39 -4.79 2.24
N GLY A 103 -15.13 -4.83 1.12
CA GLY A 103 -16.54 -4.48 1.10
C GLY A 103 -17.36 -5.33 2.08
N ARG A 104 -17.20 -6.65 2.02
CA ARG A 104 -17.86 -7.58 2.94
C ARG A 104 -17.46 -7.35 4.41
N VAL A 105 -16.18 -7.05 4.65
CA VAL A 105 -15.71 -6.73 6.02
C VAL A 105 -16.41 -5.48 6.53
N VAL A 106 -16.52 -4.43 5.71
CA VAL A 106 -17.22 -3.19 6.06
C VAL A 106 -18.69 -3.45 6.36
N GLU A 107 -19.41 -4.18 5.50
CA GLU A 107 -20.81 -4.56 5.74
C GLU A 107 -20.95 -5.30 7.07
N GLN A 108 -20.12 -6.31 7.31
CA GLN A 108 -20.15 -7.09 8.53
C GLN A 108 -19.87 -6.24 9.80
N MET A 109 -18.97 -5.26 9.71
CA MET A 109 -18.73 -4.31 10.81
C MET A 109 -19.98 -3.47 11.08
N LEU A 110 -20.58 -2.90 10.02
CA LEU A 110 -21.76 -2.03 10.11
C LEU A 110 -23.01 -2.78 10.54
N GLU A 111 -23.08 -4.11 10.42
CA GLU A 111 -24.15 -4.95 10.97
C GLU A 111 -24.04 -5.14 12.50
N GLN A 112 -22.86 -4.94 13.11
CA GLN A 112 -22.65 -5.29 14.53
C GLN A 112 -23.07 -4.16 15.47
N PRO A 113 -23.96 -4.42 16.45
CA PRO A 113 -24.45 -3.38 17.38
C PRO A 113 -23.34 -2.65 18.11
N ALA A 114 -22.31 -3.36 18.62
CA ALA A 114 -21.21 -2.73 19.34
C ALA A 114 -20.45 -1.71 18.50
N TYR A 115 -20.18 -2.03 17.21
CA TYR A 115 -19.50 -1.11 16.29
C TYR A 115 -20.43 0.05 15.90
N ARG A 116 -21.70 -0.21 15.61
CA ARG A 116 -22.70 0.84 15.30
C ARG A 116 -22.83 1.87 16.42
N ASN A 117 -22.90 1.40 17.67
CA ASN A 117 -22.98 2.28 18.83
C ASN A 117 -21.72 3.13 18.97
N HIS A 118 -20.55 2.52 18.74
CA HIS A 118 -19.27 3.22 18.76
C HIS A 118 -19.21 4.33 17.68
N VAL A 119 -19.50 4.00 16.42
CA VAL A 119 -19.41 5.01 15.33
C VAL A 119 -20.45 6.11 15.49
N LYS A 120 -21.66 5.80 16.02
CA LYS A 120 -22.67 6.83 16.34
C LYS A 120 -22.16 7.78 17.42
N LYS A 121 -21.49 7.28 18.46
CA LYS A 121 -20.89 8.10 19.51
C LYS A 121 -19.74 8.95 19.00
N ARG A 122 -18.90 8.38 18.10
CA ARG A 122 -17.78 9.08 17.48
C ARG A 122 -18.19 10.04 16.35
N GLY A 123 -19.36 9.84 15.73
CA GLY A 123 -19.78 10.59 14.56
C GLY A 123 -19.00 10.28 13.28
N VAL A 124 -18.18 9.22 13.27
CA VAL A 124 -17.27 8.91 12.16
C VAL A 124 -17.12 7.41 11.92
N ILE A 125 -17.09 7.04 10.65
CA ILE A 125 -16.72 5.71 10.16
C ILE A 125 -15.36 5.87 9.47
N ALA A 126 -14.29 5.42 10.12
CA ALA A 126 -12.92 5.56 9.64
C ALA A 126 -12.43 4.29 8.94
N VAL A 127 -11.81 4.45 7.77
CA VAL A 127 -11.20 3.38 6.98
C VAL A 127 -9.85 3.88 6.45
N GLN A 128 -8.88 3.00 6.35
CA GLN A 128 -7.60 3.27 5.72
C GLN A 128 -7.39 2.35 4.53
N THR A 129 -6.79 2.88 3.46
CA THR A 129 -6.35 2.12 2.30
C THR A 129 -4.85 2.30 2.08
N GLY A 130 -4.17 1.22 1.72
CA GLY A 130 -2.72 1.22 1.51
C GLY A 130 -2.35 0.92 0.07
N PHE A 131 -1.60 1.82 -0.56
CA PHE A 131 -1.13 1.66 -1.94
C PHE A 131 0.22 0.95 -2.04
N SER A 132 1.05 1.05 -0.98
CA SER A 132 2.41 0.52 -0.99
C SER A 132 2.46 -1.00 -1.02
N ASP A 133 1.81 -1.66 -0.06
CA ASP A 133 1.77 -3.13 0.00
C ASP A 133 0.85 -3.70 -1.09
N ALA A 134 -0.28 -3.06 -1.38
CA ALA A 134 -1.14 -3.45 -2.49
C ALA A 134 -0.37 -3.39 -3.84
N GLY A 135 0.29 -2.29 -4.14
CA GLY A 135 1.09 -2.13 -5.36
C GLY A 135 2.24 -3.12 -5.47
N ARG A 136 2.85 -3.50 -4.34
CA ARG A 136 3.89 -4.51 -4.30
C ARG A 136 3.38 -5.90 -4.68
N PHE A 137 2.20 -6.30 -4.19
CA PHE A 137 1.69 -7.66 -4.36
C PHE A 137 0.89 -7.89 -5.65
N MET A 138 0.15 -6.89 -6.11
CA MET A 138 -0.79 -7.04 -7.22
C MET A 138 -0.52 -6.08 -8.40
N GLY A 139 0.55 -5.30 -8.31
CA GLY A 139 0.81 -4.21 -9.23
C GLY A 139 0.01 -2.95 -8.89
N GLN A 140 0.62 -1.80 -9.13
CA GLN A 140 0.04 -0.51 -8.72
C GLN A 140 -1.27 -0.21 -9.46
N ILE A 141 -1.39 -0.60 -10.72
CA ILE A 141 -2.59 -0.36 -11.51
C ILE A 141 -3.77 -1.20 -11.00
N ALA A 142 -3.54 -2.47 -10.70
CA ALA A 142 -4.58 -3.29 -10.08
C ALA A 142 -4.89 -2.83 -8.65
N ALA A 143 -3.88 -2.34 -7.92
CA ALA A 143 -4.08 -1.81 -6.56
C ALA A 143 -5.01 -0.59 -6.55
N VAL A 144 -4.82 0.39 -7.43
CA VAL A 144 -5.69 1.58 -7.48
C VAL A 144 -7.12 1.21 -7.83
N LEU A 145 -7.33 0.27 -8.77
CA LEU A 145 -8.66 -0.20 -9.14
C LEU A 145 -9.37 -0.92 -7.96
N ALA A 146 -8.64 -1.76 -7.24
CA ALA A 146 -9.18 -2.46 -6.07
C ALA A 146 -9.53 -1.51 -4.92
N VAL A 147 -8.67 -0.51 -4.68
CA VAL A 147 -8.92 0.54 -3.67
C VAL A 147 -10.15 1.37 -4.05
N GLU A 148 -10.25 1.83 -5.29
CA GLU A 148 -11.38 2.61 -5.78
C GLU A 148 -12.71 1.85 -5.67
N ARG A 149 -12.70 0.56 -6.02
CA ARG A 149 -13.86 -0.32 -5.83
C ARG A 149 -14.26 -0.39 -4.35
N LEU A 150 -13.30 -0.56 -3.43
CA LEU A 150 -13.56 -0.59 -2.00
C LEU A 150 -14.14 0.74 -1.49
N GLN A 151 -13.57 1.86 -1.92
CA GLN A 151 -14.05 3.19 -1.57
C GLN A 151 -15.49 3.43 -2.05
N SER A 152 -15.79 3.05 -3.28
CA SER A 152 -17.17 3.14 -3.83
C SER A 152 -18.14 2.23 -3.07
N HIS A 153 -17.72 1.02 -2.73
CA HIS A 153 -18.52 0.08 -1.96
C HIS A 153 -18.80 0.58 -0.53
N LEU A 154 -17.82 1.26 0.09
CA LEU A 154 -18.00 1.86 1.42
C LEU A 154 -19.18 2.86 1.43
N ALA A 155 -19.32 3.71 0.41
CA ALA A 155 -20.45 4.62 0.29
C ALA A 155 -21.79 3.88 0.27
N THR A 156 -21.89 2.81 -0.53
CA THR A 156 -23.09 1.98 -0.62
C THR A 156 -23.39 1.28 0.71
N ALA A 157 -22.39 0.66 1.34
CA ALA A 157 -22.56 -0.06 2.61
C ALA A 157 -23.01 0.87 3.75
N ILE A 158 -22.49 2.10 3.81
CA ILE A 158 -22.93 3.11 4.78
C ILE A 158 -24.39 3.49 4.52
N ALA A 159 -24.76 3.73 3.25
CA ALA A 159 -26.14 4.08 2.88
C ALA A 159 -27.12 2.95 3.26
N GLU A 160 -26.81 1.71 2.91
CA GLU A 160 -27.64 0.54 3.22
C GLU A 160 -27.74 0.25 4.72
N SER A 161 -26.70 0.59 5.49
CA SER A 161 -26.71 0.46 6.94
C SER A 161 -27.58 1.49 7.66
N GLY A 162 -28.03 2.55 6.98
CA GLY A 162 -28.76 3.67 7.56
C GLY A 162 -27.93 4.56 8.49
N LEU A 163 -26.62 4.62 8.27
CA LEU A 163 -25.67 5.48 9.02
C LEU A 163 -25.19 6.68 8.19
N THR A 164 -26.03 7.22 7.34
CA THR A 164 -25.69 8.34 6.42
C THR A 164 -25.46 9.67 7.14
N ASP A 165 -25.91 9.80 8.39
CA ASP A 165 -25.64 10.92 9.29
C ASP A 165 -24.20 10.89 9.88
N MET A 166 -23.50 9.75 9.73
CA MET A 166 -22.09 9.64 10.12
C MET A 166 -21.20 10.17 9.01
N ARG A 167 -20.10 10.81 9.39
CA ARG A 167 -19.06 11.20 8.45
C ARG A 167 -18.19 9.98 8.09
N ALA A 168 -18.01 9.72 6.80
CA ALA A 168 -16.99 8.79 6.35
C ALA A 168 -15.62 9.47 6.36
N LEU A 169 -14.59 8.78 6.87
CA LEU A 169 -13.22 9.23 6.85
C LEU A 169 -12.39 8.17 6.14
N ILE A 170 -11.81 8.53 4.99
CA ILE A 170 -10.92 7.66 4.24
C ILE A 170 -9.51 8.24 4.30
N PHE A 171 -8.60 7.48 4.90
CA PHE A 171 -7.19 7.81 4.94
C PHE A 171 -6.43 6.97 3.91
N ASN A 172 -5.99 7.62 2.82
CA ASN A 172 -5.20 6.97 1.78
C ASN A 172 -3.70 7.08 2.11
N THR A 173 -3.07 5.95 2.42
CA THR A 173 -1.62 5.90 2.63
C THR A 173 -0.94 5.54 1.32
N HIS A 174 -0.26 6.50 0.74
CA HIS A 174 0.56 6.32 -0.45
C HIS A 174 2.00 6.82 -0.19
N GLY A 175 2.92 6.34 -1.00
CA GLY A 175 4.31 6.78 -0.92
C GLY A 175 4.66 7.71 -2.08
N GLU A 176 5.93 8.08 -2.16
CA GLU A 176 6.43 9.06 -3.11
C GLU A 176 6.97 8.47 -4.41
N SER A 177 7.05 7.16 -4.50
CA SER A 177 7.35 6.50 -5.78
C SER A 177 6.10 6.06 -6.51
N ASN A 178 6.16 5.99 -7.84
CA ASN A 178 5.06 5.54 -8.68
C ASN A 178 4.52 4.17 -8.22
N GLY A 179 5.41 3.24 -7.88
CA GLY A 179 5.03 1.92 -7.37
C GLY A 179 4.39 1.92 -5.98
N ARG A 180 4.26 3.08 -5.34
CA ARG A 180 3.59 3.27 -4.05
C ARG A 180 2.42 4.26 -4.13
N GLY A 181 1.92 4.54 -5.33
CA GLY A 181 0.73 5.35 -5.55
C GLY A 181 0.99 6.82 -5.87
N SER A 182 2.26 7.23 -6.02
CA SER A 182 2.59 8.60 -6.42
C SER A 182 2.40 8.80 -7.92
N HIS A 183 1.30 9.39 -8.30
CA HIS A 183 1.06 9.76 -9.70
C HIS A 183 2.07 10.84 -10.15
N PRO A 184 2.63 10.73 -11.38
CA PRO A 184 3.69 11.64 -11.85
C PRO A 184 3.22 13.06 -12.16
N GLY A 185 1.93 13.31 -12.19
CA GLY A 185 1.35 14.62 -12.49
C GLY A 185 1.37 15.60 -11.31
N THR A 186 0.58 16.66 -11.43
CA THR A 186 0.40 17.68 -10.39
C THR A 186 -0.15 17.07 -9.09
N LEU A 187 -0.05 17.82 -7.97
CA LEU A 187 -0.65 17.38 -6.71
C LEU A 187 -2.16 17.09 -6.83
N THR A 188 -2.89 17.88 -7.61
CA THR A 188 -4.30 17.62 -7.88
C THR A 188 -4.51 16.28 -8.59
N GLN A 189 -3.76 16.01 -9.66
CA GLN A 189 -3.84 14.73 -10.38
C GLN A 189 -3.44 13.55 -9.49
N ARG A 190 -2.45 13.76 -8.60
CA ARG A 190 -2.04 12.77 -7.62
C ARG A 190 -3.16 12.44 -6.63
N MET A 191 -3.91 13.43 -6.18
CA MET A 191 -5.07 13.23 -5.30
C MET A 191 -6.21 12.54 -6.03
N ASP A 192 -6.51 12.95 -7.27
CA ASP A 192 -7.54 12.35 -8.11
C ASP A 192 -7.19 10.88 -8.50
N TYR A 193 -5.89 10.57 -8.59
CA TYR A 193 -5.44 9.19 -8.83
C TYR A 193 -5.78 8.26 -7.68
N ILE A 194 -5.50 8.65 -6.44
CA ILE A 194 -5.72 7.82 -5.24
C ILE A 194 -7.18 7.81 -4.77
N MET A 195 -7.95 8.82 -5.14
CA MET A 195 -9.38 8.92 -4.85
C MET A 195 -10.07 9.70 -5.96
N SER A 196 -10.75 8.97 -6.84
CA SER A 196 -11.30 9.55 -8.07
C SER A 196 -12.51 10.46 -7.80
N PRO A 197 -12.80 11.41 -8.70
CA PRO A 197 -14.03 12.20 -8.67
C PRO A 197 -15.30 11.32 -8.61
N TRP A 198 -15.28 10.14 -9.22
CA TRP A 198 -16.36 9.16 -9.16
C TRP A 198 -16.65 8.70 -7.72
N VAL A 199 -15.62 8.44 -6.93
CA VAL A 199 -15.79 8.05 -5.52
C VAL A 199 -16.44 9.18 -4.73
N PHE A 200 -15.97 10.43 -4.90
CA PHE A 200 -16.60 11.59 -4.25
C PHE A 200 -18.08 11.70 -4.60
N GLU A 201 -18.43 11.50 -5.88
CA GLU A 201 -19.83 11.53 -6.33
C GLU A 201 -20.67 10.42 -5.68
N ARG A 202 -20.12 9.22 -5.48
CA ARG A 202 -20.81 8.13 -4.78
C ARG A 202 -21.20 8.53 -3.35
N PHE A 203 -20.30 9.15 -2.60
CA PHE A 203 -20.62 9.65 -1.26
C PHE A 203 -21.64 10.79 -1.31
N ARG A 204 -21.48 11.72 -2.24
CA ARG A 204 -22.41 12.85 -2.42
C ARG A 204 -23.83 12.39 -2.78
N SER A 205 -23.97 11.45 -3.70
CA SER A 205 -25.28 10.91 -4.12
C SER A 205 -26.02 10.23 -2.98
N HIS A 206 -25.30 9.61 -2.04
CA HIS A 206 -25.86 9.03 -0.82
C HIS A 206 -25.98 10.03 0.34
N LYS A 207 -25.65 11.32 0.13
CA LYS A 207 -25.66 12.39 1.15
C LYS A 207 -24.78 12.09 2.37
N ILE A 208 -23.68 11.37 2.17
CA ILE A 208 -22.72 11.04 3.20
C ILE A 208 -21.60 12.09 3.20
N ALA A 209 -21.37 12.74 4.34
CA ALA A 209 -20.21 13.62 4.50
C ALA A 209 -18.93 12.84 4.42
N LEU A 210 -17.98 13.28 3.57
CA LEU A 210 -16.71 12.59 3.34
C LEU A 210 -15.55 13.49 3.72
N THR A 211 -14.63 12.94 4.53
CA THR A 211 -13.30 13.49 4.75
C THR A 211 -12.29 12.57 4.07
N HIS A 212 -11.55 13.13 3.13
CA HIS A 212 -10.42 12.48 2.50
C HIS A 212 -9.14 12.97 3.15
N GLU A 213 -8.36 12.06 3.67
CA GLU A 213 -7.01 12.31 4.17
C GLU A 213 -6.00 11.49 3.38
N PHE A 214 -4.80 11.99 3.26
CA PHE A 214 -3.71 11.31 2.56
C PHE A 214 -2.39 11.62 3.27
N SER A 215 -1.42 10.73 3.11
CA SER A 215 -0.09 10.89 3.70
C SER A 215 0.99 10.99 2.62
N PHE A 216 1.97 11.84 2.87
CA PHE A 216 3.26 11.77 2.19
C PHE A 216 4.18 10.89 3.02
N GLN A 217 4.60 9.75 2.48
CA GLN A 217 5.46 8.79 3.18
C GLN A 217 6.84 8.71 2.53
N GLY A 218 7.87 8.52 3.34
CA GLY A 218 9.18 8.08 2.86
C GLY A 218 10.24 9.15 2.71
N GLY A 219 10.17 10.27 3.37
CA GLY A 219 11.26 11.27 3.39
C GLY A 219 11.13 12.35 2.31
N ASP A 220 10.11 12.28 1.48
CA ASP A 220 9.86 13.26 0.42
C ASP A 220 9.26 14.55 0.96
N GLY A 221 8.86 14.59 2.22
CA GLY A 221 8.56 15.82 2.92
C GLY A 221 9.71 16.83 2.83
N PHE A 222 10.96 16.34 2.84
CA PHE A 222 12.12 17.21 2.63
C PHE A 222 12.15 17.80 1.20
N LEU A 223 11.83 17.03 0.18
CA LEU A 223 11.79 17.50 -1.21
C LEU A 223 10.70 18.56 -1.42
N TRP A 224 9.57 18.42 -0.75
CA TRP A 224 8.44 19.34 -0.88
C TRP A 224 8.52 20.57 0.02
N PHE A 225 9.19 20.47 1.17
CA PHE A 225 9.20 21.48 2.25
C PHE A 225 10.61 21.81 2.75
N GLY A 226 11.65 21.39 2.03
CA GLY A 226 13.04 21.64 2.41
C GLY A 226 13.56 23.05 2.15
N ASP A 227 12.78 23.85 1.42
CA ASP A 227 13.05 25.26 1.09
C ASP A 227 11.76 26.06 1.24
N ASP A 228 11.85 27.32 1.67
CA ASP A 228 10.68 28.15 1.96
C ASP A 228 9.78 28.37 0.73
N LEU A 229 10.38 28.59 -0.45
CA LEU A 229 9.63 28.79 -1.69
C LEU A 229 8.96 27.48 -2.16
N LEU A 230 9.63 26.34 -2.02
CA LEU A 230 9.03 25.05 -2.30
C LEU A 230 7.92 24.74 -1.31
N GLY A 231 8.09 25.06 -0.05
CA GLY A 231 7.08 24.94 1.00
C GLY A 231 5.83 25.75 0.67
N GLU A 232 5.99 27.01 0.31
CA GLU A 232 4.89 27.89 -0.09
C GLU A 232 4.18 27.35 -1.35
N ALA A 233 4.93 27.01 -2.40
CA ALA A 233 4.37 26.44 -3.63
C ALA A 233 3.60 25.13 -3.36
N SER A 234 4.14 24.26 -2.51
CA SER A 234 3.50 23.00 -2.12
C SER A 234 2.21 23.23 -1.35
N LEU A 235 2.21 24.14 -0.38
CA LEU A 235 1.01 24.52 0.36
C LEU A 235 -0.06 25.13 -0.54
N MET A 236 0.31 26.02 -1.45
CA MET A 236 -0.61 26.59 -2.44
C MET A 236 -1.23 25.52 -3.33
N GLN A 237 -0.44 24.55 -3.80
CA GLN A 237 -0.96 23.43 -4.59
C GLN A 237 -1.90 22.53 -3.79
N LEU A 238 -1.61 22.27 -2.52
CA LEU A 238 -2.49 21.51 -1.62
C LEU A 238 -3.81 22.24 -1.40
N LEU A 239 -3.79 23.56 -1.17
CA LEU A 239 -4.99 24.37 -1.03
C LEU A 239 -5.79 24.39 -2.33
N CYS A 240 -5.14 24.62 -3.48
CA CYS A 240 -5.80 24.55 -4.78
C CYS A 240 -6.47 23.20 -5.03
N ALA A 241 -5.79 22.10 -4.73
CA ALA A 241 -6.34 20.76 -4.87
C ALA A 241 -7.54 20.54 -3.93
N ARG A 242 -7.46 21.04 -2.68
CA ARG A 242 -8.52 20.89 -1.68
C ARG A 242 -9.79 21.66 -2.03
N PHE A 243 -9.63 22.87 -2.60
CA PHE A 243 -10.75 23.75 -2.91
C PHE A 243 -11.17 23.72 -4.39
N LYS A 244 -10.52 22.90 -5.21
CA LYS A 244 -10.95 22.67 -6.59
C LYS A 244 -12.39 22.15 -6.56
N PRO A 245 -13.31 22.76 -7.35
CA PRO A 245 -14.61 22.17 -7.56
C PRO A 245 -14.42 20.74 -8.07
N THR A 246 -15.04 19.78 -7.41
CA THR A 246 -15.02 18.39 -7.89
C THR A 246 -15.75 18.38 -9.22
N ASP A 247 -15.03 18.21 -10.30
CA ASP A 247 -15.61 18.07 -11.63
C ASP A 247 -16.46 16.80 -11.55
N THR A 248 -17.77 16.97 -11.58
CA THR A 248 -18.70 15.85 -11.50
C THR A 248 -18.70 15.17 -12.84
N ALA A 249 -17.67 14.37 -13.11
CA ALA A 249 -17.65 13.47 -14.25
C ALA A 249 -18.72 12.38 -14.04
N THR A 250 -19.97 12.77 -14.22
CA THR A 250 -21.13 11.88 -14.09
C THR A 250 -21.22 10.88 -15.25
N GLN A 251 -20.42 11.04 -16.30
CA GLN A 251 -20.35 10.16 -17.46
C GLN A 251 -18.89 9.94 -17.85
N ASP A 252 -18.29 8.89 -17.30
CA ASP A 252 -16.99 8.41 -17.72
C ASP A 252 -17.14 6.95 -18.20
N GLU A 253 -16.85 6.71 -19.47
CA GLU A 253 -16.94 5.41 -20.11
C GLU A 253 -16.16 4.32 -19.38
N PHE A 254 -15.14 4.72 -18.62
CA PHE A 254 -14.37 3.80 -17.76
C PHE A 254 -15.27 3.02 -16.79
N TYR A 255 -16.30 3.64 -16.23
CA TYR A 255 -17.21 3.01 -15.27
C TYR A 255 -18.38 2.30 -15.93
N ASN A 256 -18.65 2.61 -17.23
CA ASN A 256 -19.71 1.98 -18.00
C ASN A 256 -19.31 0.59 -18.51
N ASP A 257 -18.02 0.33 -18.70
CA ASP A 257 -17.48 -0.93 -19.22
C ASP A 257 -16.79 -1.76 -18.11
N ALA A 258 -17.54 -2.01 -17.04
CA ALA A 258 -17.03 -2.69 -15.85
C ALA A 258 -16.46 -4.10 -16.16
N ASP A 259 -17.06 -4.82 -17.11
CA ASP A 259 -16.62 -6.19 -17.47
C ASP A 259 -15.20 -6.17 -18.04
N PHE A 260 -14.92 -5.27 -18.98
CA PHE A 260 -13.59 -5.15 -19.56
C PHE A 260 -12.57 -4.65 -18.54
N VAL A 261 -12.92 -3.65 -17.72
CA VAL A 261 -12.05 -3.15 -16.66
C VAL A 261 -11.72 -4.27 -15.66
N TRP A 262 -12.67 -5.17 -15.40
CA TRP A 262 -12.47 -6.32 -14.53
C TRP A 262 -11.56 -7.38 -15.16
N ASP A 263 -11.71 -7.69 -16.44
CA ASP A 263 -10.84 -8.60 -17.17
C ASP A 263 -9.42 -8.06 -17.23
N PHE A 264 -9.26 -6.78 -17.54
CA PHE A 264 -7.98 -6.08 -17.50
C PHE A 264 -7.31 -6.17 -16.13
N TYR A 265 -8.06 -5.88 -15.06
CA TYR A 265 -7.60 -5.98 -13.67
C TYR A 265 -7.10 -7.38 -13.33
N ASN A 266 -7.87 -8.41 -13.68
CA ASN A 266 -7.50 -9.80 -13.40
C ASN A 266 -6.23 -10.22 -14.15
N GLU A 267 -6.08 -9.81 -15.41
CA GLU A 267 -4.89 -10.13 -16.18
C GLU A 267 -3.64 -9.43 -15.60
N VAL A 268 -3.74 -8.17 -15.21
CA VAL A 268 -2.62 -7.47 -14.54
C VAL A 268 -2.20 -8.21 -13.27
N ILE A 269 -3.13 -8.64 -12.43
CA ILE A 269 -2.83 -9.42 -11.23
C ILE A 269 -2.15 -10.75 -11.57
N ASN A 270 -2.67 -11.47 -12.55
CA ASN A 270 -2.11 -12.76 -12.96
C ASN A 270 -0.67 -12.59 -13.44
N GLN A 271 -0.37 -11.53 -14.20
CA GLN A 271 0.98 -11.23 -14.64
C GLN A 271 1.91 -10.86 -13.47
N GLN A 272 1.45 -10.01 -12.55
CA GLN A 272 2.23 -9.66 -11.36
C GLN A 272 2.49 -10.90 -10.48
N ASP A 273 1.52 -11.78 -10.32
CA ASP A 273 1.71 -13.03 -9.55
C ASP A 273 2.70 -13.97 -10.25
N SER A 274 2.63 -14.10 -11.58
CA SER A 274 3.59 -14.88 -12.35
C SER A 274 5.02 -14.36 -12.20
N LEU A 275 5.21 -13.03 -12.20
CA LEU A 275 6.51 -12.41 -11.97
C LEU A 275 7.07 -12.74 -10.58
N TYR A 276 6.23 -12.75 -9.55
CA TYR A 276 6.65 -13.11 -8.19
C TYR A 276 7.01 -14.60 -8.02
N HIS A 277 6.55 -15.47 -8.91
CA HIS A 277 6.90 -16.88 -8.94
C HIS A 277 8.07 -17.20 -9.88
N ASP A 278 8.50 -16.22 -10.69
CA ASP A 278 9.66 -16.36 -11.55
C ASP A 278 10.95 -16.41 -10.73
N ASP A 279 11.76 -17.46 -10.94
CA ASP A 279 12.97 -17.69 -10.16
C ASP A 279 14.06 -16.67 -10.47
N ASP A 280 14.15 -16.20 -11.72
CA ASP A 280 15.11 -15.19 -12.12
C ASP A 280 14.80 -13.84 -11.46
N TYR A 281 13.52 -13.43 -11.46
CA TYR A 281 13.07 -12.23 -10.78
C TYR A 281 13.33 -12.30 -9.26
N ARG A 282 13.02 -13.43 -8.64
CA ARG A 282 13.27 -13.66 -7.21
C ARG A 282 14.76 -13.57 -6.88
N TYR A 283 15.61 -14.12 -7.74
CA TYR A 283 17.06 -14.05 -7.57
C TYR A 283 17.57 -12.61 -7.65
N VAL A 284 17.16 -11.86 -8.68
CA VAL A 284 17.54 -10.45 -8.87
C VAL A 284 17.17 -9.61 -7.67
N LEU A 285 15.92 -9.69 -7.22
CA LEU A 285 15.47 -8.94 -6.05
C LEU A 285 16.25 -9.33 -4.79
N SER A 286 16.54 -10.63 -4.58
CA SER A 286 17.26 -11.09 -3.39
C SER A 286 18.72 -10.62 -3.38
N GLY A 287 19.38 -10.63 -4.52
CA GLY A 287 20.74 -10.13 -4.68
C GLY A 287 20.84 -8.65 -4.33
N PHE A 288 19.90 -7.85 -4.84
CA PHE A 288 19.82 -6.42 -4.55
C PHE A 288 19.51 -6.13 -3.09
N ALA A 289 18.45 -6.74 -2.55
CA ALA A 289 18.03 -6.51 -1.18
C ALA A 289 19.13 -6.78 -0.15
N ARG A 290 20.05 -7.67 -0.46
CA ARG A 290 21.13 -8.04 0.48
C ARG A 290 22.40 -7.21 0.32
N ASN A 291 22.72 -6.78 -0.90
CA ASN A 291 24.07 -6.32 -1.20
C ASN A 291 24.16 -4.85 -1.64
N PHE A 292 23.12 -4.28 -2.23
CA PHE A 292 23.18 -2.97 -2.88
C PHE A 292 22.14 -1.96 -2.38
N LEU A 293 21.15 -2.41 -1.62
CA LEU A 293 20.12 -1.50 -1.15
C LEU A 293 20.67 -0.55 -0.09
N ILE A 294 20.59 0.73 -0.36
CA ILE A 294 20.84 1.76 0.65
C ILE A 294 19.73 1.68 1.70
N PRO A 295 20.05 1.63 3.00
CA PRO A 295 19.04 1.62 4.04
C PRO A 295 18.05 2.78 3.85
N SER A 296 16.77 2.45 3.69
CA SER A 296 15.70 3.42 3.51
C SER A 296 14.58 3.15 4.49
N GLY A 297 14.17 4.19 5.21
CA GLY A 297 13.12 4.10 6.20
C GLY A 297 13.59 3.62 7.59
N SER A 298 12.66 3.59 8.53
CA SER A 298 12.93 3.34 9.97
C SER A 298 12.83 1.86 10.38
N ARG A 299 12.57 0.95 9.45
CA ARG A 299 12.33 -0.48 9.76
C ARG A 299 13.27 -1.37 8.96
N PRO A 300 13.57 -2.59 9.47
CA PRO A 300 14.33 -3.59 8.72
C PRO A 300 13.73 -3.85 7.34
N GLU A 301 14.57 -4.08 6.35
CA GLU A 301 14.19 -4.29 4.94
C GLU A 301 13.32 -5.53 4.74
N ILE A 302 13.53 -6.54 5.58
CA ILE A 302 12.84 -7.82 5.50
C ILE A 302 11.94 -7.98 6.73
N ARG A 303 10.72 -8.45 6.53
CA ARG A 303 9.84 -8.84 7.65
C ARG A 303 10.45 -10.02 8.40
N GLN A 304 10.60 -9.89 9.71
CA GLN A 304 11.01 -11.01 10.55
C GLN A 304 9.91 -12.07 10.58
N ALA A 305 10.25 -13.30 10.23
CA ALA A 305 9.33 -14.41 10.42
C ALA A 305 9.33 -14.83 11.89
N SER A 306 8.17 -14.98 12.47
CA SER A 306 8.01 -15.56 13.80
C SER A 306 8.07 -17.10 13.69
N GLY A 307 8.94 -17.75 14.48
CA GLY A 307 9.01 -19.22 14.56
C GLY A 307 10.15 -19.89 13.80
N PRO A 308 10.18 -21.25 13.76
CA PRO A 308 11.28 -22.06 13.21
C PRO A 308 11.59 -21.82 11.71
N LEU A 309 10.66 -21.25 10.96
CA LEU A 309 10.82 -20.86 9.55
C LEU A 309 11.65 -19.58 9.34
N ALA A 310 12.12 -18.94 10.42
CA ALA A 310 12.89 -17.69 10.35
C ALA A 310 14.22 -17.83 9.57
N GLN A 311 14.73 -19.04 9.39
CA GLN A 311 15.99 -19.32 8.69
C GLN A 311 15.82 -19.79 7.25
N SER A 312 14.60 -20.09 6.78
CA SER A 312 14.39 -20.62 5.44
C SER A 312 14.23 -19.52 4.39
N THR A 313 14.87 -19.73 3.28
CA THR A 313 14.80 -19.09 1.96
C THR A 313 14.17 -17.70 1.86
N PHE A 314 15.00 -16.75 1.44
CA PHE A 314 14.57 -15.42 1.03
C PHE A 314 13.49 -15.52 -0.08
N THR A 315 12.37 -14.86 0.13
CA THR A 315 11.34 -14.69 -0.90
C THR A 315 11.05 -13.20 -1.10
N PRO A 316 10.81 -12.72 -2.32
CA PRO A 316 10.46 -11.31 -2.58
C PRO A 316 9.27 -10.82 -1.76
N ARG A 317 8.34 -11.69 -1.44
CA ARG A 317 7.17 -11.37 -0.60
C ARG A 317 7.52 -10.94 0.83
N ARG A 318 8.73 -11.26 1.32
CA ARG A 318 9.21 -10.83 2.64
C ARG A 318 9.85 -9.45 2.65
N ILE A 319 10.26 -8.93 1.50
CA ILE A 319 10.77 -7.56 1.39
C ILE A 319 9.64 -6.59 1.69
N ARG A 320 9.87 -5.58 2.52
CA ARG A 320 8.87 -4.54 2.80
C ARG A 320 8.64 -3.66 1.57
N ALA A 321 7.49 -2.97 1.51
CA ALA A 321 7.10 -2.18 0.33
C ALA A 321 8.10 -1.06 0.01
N ILE A 322 8.63 -0.34 0.99
CA ILE A 322 9.61 0.74 0.76
C ILE A 322 10.90 0.18 0.17
N PRO A 323 11.60 -0.79 0.79
CA PRO A 323 12.79 -1.40 0.19
C PRO A 323 12.52 -2.04 -1.17
N HIS A 324 11.40 -2.71 -1.36
CA HIS A 324 11.05 -3.30 -2.66
C HIS A 324 11.00 -2.24 -3.77
N ASN A 325 10.31 -1.12 -3.53
CA ASN A 325 10.26 -0.03 -4.50
C ASN A 325 11.63 0.64 -4.70
N ALA A 326 12.43 0.78 -3.64
CA ALA A 326 13.80 1.30 -3.76
C ALA A 326 14.68 0.39 -4.64
N ILE A 327 14.56 -0.93 -4.53
CA ILE A 327 15.24 -1.89 -5.40
C ILE A 327 14.83 -1.66 -6.87
N LEU A 328 13.53 -1.58 -7.15
CA LEU A 328 13.04 -1.37 -8.51
C LEU A 328 13.49 -0.03 -9.09
N GLN A 329 13.54 1.03 -8.28
CA GLN A 329 14.07 2.32 -8.68
C GLN A 329 15.58 2.28 -8.97
N GLN A 330 16.36 1.58 -8.15
CA GLN A 330 17.80 1.39 -8.39
C GLN A 330 18.07 0.58 -9.67
N LEU A 331 17.23 -0.42 -9.95
CA LEU A 331 17.26 -1.17 -11.20
C LEU A 331 16.74 -0.36 -12.40
N ALA A 332 16.18 0.83 -12.15
CA ALA A 332 15.52 1.68 -13.13
C ALA A 332 14.45 0.95 -13.96
N ILE A 333 13.70 0.06 -13.30
CA ILE A 333 12.57 -0.64 -13.92
C ILE A 333 11.42 -0.85 -12.90
N PRO A 334 10.39 0.00 -12.89
CA PRO A 334 9.25 -0.08 -11.98
C PRO A 334 8.26 -1.18 -12.40
N THR A 335 8.68 -2.44 -12.31
CA THR A 335 7.90 -3.61 -12.75
C THR A 335 6.52 -3.68 -12.13
N ASN A 336 6.39 -3.26 -10.87
CA ASN A 336 5.10 -3.23 -10.18
C ASN A 336 4.13 -2.15 -10.70
N VAL A 337 4.52 -1.34 -11.68
CA VAL A 337 3.63 -0.40 -12.38
C VAL A 337 3.41 -0.82 -13.82
N ILE A 338 4.47 -1.18 -14.55
CA ILE A 338 4.41 -1.38 -16.00
C ILE A 338 4.16 -2.83 -16.43
N PHE A 339 4.50 -3.81 -15.57
CA PHE A 339 4.41 -5.22 -15.94
C PHE A 339 2.97 -5.71 -16.04
N GLY A 340 2.66 -6.45 -17.10
CA GLY A 340 1.34 -7.01 -17.37
C GLY A 340 0.37 -6.11 -18.12
N ILE A 341 0.66 -4.80 -18.22
CA ILE A 341 -0.23 -3.82 -18.88
C ILE A 341 -0.41 -4.13 -20.36
N GLY A 342 0.69 -4.40 -21.07
CA GLY A 342 0.65 -4.72 -22.51
C GLY A 342 -0.12 -5.99 -22.82
N ARG A 343 -0.05 -6.98 -21.95
CA ARG A 343 -0.79 -8.24 -22.09
C ARG A 343 -2.28 -8.05 -21.80
N ALA A 344 -2.60 -7.35 -20.73
CA ALA A 344 -3.97 -7.01 -20.39
C ALA A 344 -4.66 -6.17 -21.48
N GLY A 345 -3.94 -5.23 -22.09
CA GLY A 345 -4.47 -4.43 -23.20
C GLY A 345 -4.72 -5.21 -24.50
N ARG A 346 -4.11 -6.41 -24.67
CA ARG A 346 -4.35 -7.28 -25.83
C ARG A 346 -5.61 -8.15 -25.72
N ILE A 347 -6.25 -8.18 -24.56
CA ILE A 347 -7.54 -8.91 -24.40
C ILE A 347 -8.55 -8.37 -25.42
N ASP A 348 -8.70 -7.06 -25.50
CA ASP A 348 -9.47 -6.35 -26.50
C ASP A 348 -8.84 -4.98 -26.77
N PRO A 349 -8.01 -4.84 -27.82
CA PRO A 349 -7.32 -3.59 -28.13
C PRO A 349 -8.25 -2.41 -28.41
N ASN A 350 -9.44 -2.65 -28.95
CA ASN A 350 -10.40 -1.58 -29.25
C ASN A 350 -11.03 -1.03 -27.97
N ARG A 351 -11.50 -1.91 -27.10
CA ARG A 351 -12.02 -1.52 -25.76
C ARG A 351 -10.93 -0.89 -24.92
N PHE A 352 -9.71 -1.42 -24.94
CA PHE A 352 -8.56 -0.83 -24.26
C PHE A 352 -8.32 0.62 -24.70
N ASN A 353 -8.28 0.89 -26.00
CA ASN A 353 -8.11 2.25 -26.51
C ASN A 353 -9.27 3.18 -26.11
N MET A 354 -10.51 2.69 -26.17
CA MET A 354 -11.68 3.47 -25.78
C MET A 354 -11.63 3.83 -24.30
N ILE A 355 -11.35 2.86 -23.42
CA ILE A 355 -11.42 3.00 -21.97
C ILE A 355 -10.17 3.67 -21.38
N PHE A 356 -8.97 3.22 -21.77
CA PHE A 356 -7.73 3.69 -21.16
C PHE A 356 -7.07 4.86 -21.88
N ARG A 357 -7.40 5.12 -23.14
CA ARG A 357 -6.87 6.25 -23.89
C ARG A 357 -7.83 7.44 -23.94
N ASN A 358 -9.13 7.20 -24.05
CA ASN A 358 -10.11 8.26 -24.29
C ASN A 358 -10.90 8.65 -23.03
N ALA A 359 -11.24 7.69 -22.16
CA ALA A 359 -11.98 7.99 -20.94
C ALA A 359 -11.10 8.71 -19.90
N PRO A 360 -11.62 9.71 -19.19
CA PRO A 360 -10.83 10.52 -18.22
C PRO A 360 -10.14 9.68 -17.15
N ARG A 361 -10.85 8.75 -16.51
CA ARG A 361 -10.26 7.89 -15.48
C ARG A 361 -9.19 6.96 -16.04
N GLY A 362 -9.46 6.37 -17.20
CA GLY A 362 -8.52 5.51 -17.88
C GLY A 362 -7.22 6.25 -18.22
N ARG A 363 -7.31 7.49 -18.73
CA ARG A 363 -6.13 8.34 -18.99
C ARG A 363 -5.31 8.59 -17.73
N THR A 364 -5.96 8.96 -16.62
CA THR A 364 -5.26 9.16 -15.35
C THR A 364 -4.48 7.91 -14.94
N ILE A 365 -5.05 6.74 -15.12
CA ILE A 365 -4.38 5.46 -14.83
C ILE A 365 -3.20 5.23 -15.79
N MET A 366 -3.40 5.50 -17.08
CA MET A 366 -2.33 5.32 -18.08
C MET A 366 -1.21 6.34 -17.97
N ASP A 367 -1.47 7.54 -17.49
CA ASP A 367 -0.43 8.54 -17.18
C ASP A 367 0.55 8.01 -16.12
N MET A 368 0.06 7.24 -15.13
CA MET A 368 0.93 6.55 -14.17
C MET A 368 1.84 5.52 -14.86
N VAL A 369 1.30 4.75 -15.80
CA VAL A 369 2.07 3.76 -16.57
C VAL A 369 3.09 4.44 -17.45
N LEU A 370 2.69 5.47 -18.20
CA LEU A 370 3.56 6.22 -19.12
C LEU A 370 4.69 6.93 -18.37
N GLY A 371 4.40 7.62 -17.27
CA GLY A 371 5.42 8.25 -16.44
C GLY A 371 6.40 7.24 -15.86
N SER A 372 5.93 6.05 -15.47
CA SER A 372 6.80 4.98 -15.01
C SER A 372 7.65 4.40 -16.14
N TRP A 373 7.08 4.24 -17.33
CA TRP A 373 7.81 3.80 -18.50
C TRP A 373 8.90 4.79 -18.90
N GLN A 374 8.63 6.09 -18.88
CA GLN A 374 9.61 7.14 -19.15
C GLN A 374 10.80 7.12 -18.18
N ASN A 375 10.60 6.66 -16.98
CA ASN A 375 11.65 6.47 -15.96
C ASN A 375 12.37 5.13 -16.07
N THR A 376 12.00 4.28 -17.04
CA THR A 376 12.65 2.97 -17.25
C THR A 376 13.92 3.14 -18.08
N GLN A 377 15.04 2.57 -17.60
CA GLN A 377 16.35 2.64 -18.23
C GLN A 377 16.99 1.25 -18.30
N LEU A 378 16.77 0.56 -19.41
CA LEU A 378 17.25 -0.81 -19.61
C LEU A 378 18.80 -0.92 -19.54
N GLN A 379 19.52 0.15 -19.90
CA GLN A 379 20.99 0.19 -19.78
C GLN A 379 21.45 0.14 -18.33
N VAL A 380 20.70 0.76 -17.41
CA VAL A 380 20.98 0.67 -15.96
C VAL A 380 20.79 -0.76 -15.48
N LEU A 381 19.69 -1.39 -15.88
CA LEU A 381 19.43 -2.80 -15.56
C LEU A 381 20.55 -3.72 -16.07
N ALA A 382 21.00 -3.51 -17.31
CA ALA A 382 22.11 -4.26 -17.90
C ALA A 382 23.42 -4.06 -17.11
N ALA A 383 23.76 -2.81 -16.75
CA ALA A 383 24.96 -2.50 -15.98
C ALA A 383 24.98 -3.21 -14.61
N TYR A 384 23.83 -3.36 -13.96
CA TYR A 384 23.75 -4.15 -12.72
C TYR A 384 23.98 -5.64 -12.94
N GLY A 385 23.60 -6.18 -14.10
CA GLY A 385 23.94 -7.55 -14.51
C GLY A 385 25.44 -7.79 -14.57
N ASP A 386 26.19 -6.84 -15.12
CA ASP A 386 27.64 -6.90 -15.23
C ASP A 386 28.33 -7.01 -13.86
N PHE A 387 27.80 -6.36 -12.82
CA PHE A 387 28.35 -6.49 -11.47
C PHE A 387 28.30 -7.90 -10.89
N GLN A 388 27.46 -8.76 -11.43
CA GLN A 388 27.33 -10.16 -11.04
C GLN A 388 28.10 -11.12 -11.98
N ASP A 389 28.75 -10.59 -13.03
CA ASP A 389 29.61 -11.37 -13.91
C ASP A 389 31.04 -11.40 -13.36
N PRO A 390 31.60 -12.59 -13.03
CA PRO A 390 32.99 -12.72 -12.62
C PRO A 390 33.99 -12.14 -13.65
N ASN A 391 33.69 -12.24 -14.94
CA ASN A 391 34.57 -11.76 -16.00
C ASN A 391 34.68 -10.24 -16.02
N PHE A 392 33.57 -9.53 -15.68
CA PHE A 392 33.64 -8.08 -15.49
C PHE A 392 34.70 -7.69 -14.45
N TRP A 393 34.74 -8.37 -13.31
CA TRP A 393 35.67 -8.07 -12.24
C TRP A 393 37.11 -8.49 -12.58
N ILE A 394 37.29 -9.60 -13.32
CA ILE A 394 38.61 -9.99 -13.86
C ILE A 394 39.13 -8.93 -14.80
N SER A 395 38.30 -8.43 -15.73
CA SER A 395 38.70 -7.36 -16.65
C SER A 395 39.08 -6.09 -15.90
N ARG A 396 38.33 -5.71 -14.85
CA ARG A 396 38.69 -4.60 -13.97
C ARG A 396 39.97 -4.83 -13.22
N ALA A 397 40.24 -6.04 -12.73
CA ALA A 397 41.48 -6.41 -12.09
C ALA A 397 42.70 -6.27 -13.05
N ILE A 398 42.53 -6.66 -14.31
CA ILE A 398 43.56 -6.53 -15.33
C ILE A 398 43.83 -5.05 -15.62
N ALA A 399 42.79 -4.23 -15.81
CA ALA A 399 42.88 -2.81 -16.07
C ALA A 399 43.58 -2.01 -14.95
N GLN A 400 43.53 -2.46 -13.69
CA GLN A 400 44.24 -1.84 -12.57
C GLN A 400 45.77 -2.05 -12.61
N GLY A 401 46.28 -2.96 -13.43
CA GLY A 401 47.70 -3.24 -13.52
C GLY A 401 48.28 -3.68 -12.17
N LYS A 402 49.29 -2.92 -11.65
CA LYS A 402 49.95 -3.21 -10.36
C LYS A 402 49.31 -2.51 -9.15
N LYS A 403 48.19 -1.82 -9.29
CA LYS A 403 47.58 -1.09 -8.18
C LYS A 403 47.12 -2.03 -7.04
N PRO A 404 47.16 -1.57 -5.78
CA PRO A 404 46.77 -2.39 -4.62
C PRO A 404 45.34 -2.91 -4.67
N THR A 405 44.43 -2.19 -5.32
CA THR A 405 43.02 -2.58 -5.46
C THR A 405 42.78 -3.78 -6.38
N ARG A 406 43.77 -4.18 -7.18
CA ARG A 406 43.69 -5.32 -8.10
C ARG A 406 43.25 -6.61 -7.42
N TRP A 407 43.75 -6.88 -6.24
CA TRP A 407 43.43 -8.11 -5.51
C TRP A 407 41.96 -8.13 -5.04
N GLN A 408 41.41 -6.98 -4.70
CA GLN A 408 39.99 -6.86 -4.29
C GLN A 408 39.05 -7.27 -5.42
N TYR A 409 39.30 -6.79 -6.64
CA TYR A 409 38.51 -7.19 -7.81
C TYR A 409 38.67 -8.68 -8.13
N ARG A 410 39.85 -9.26 -7.98
CA ARG A 410 40.05 -10.70 -8.13
C ARG A 410 39.31 -11.50 -7.06
N LEU A 411 39.28 -11.03 -5.83
CA LEU A 411 38.53 -11.66 -4.75
C LEU A 411 37.01 -11.64 -5.03
N VAL A 412 36.46 -10.51 -5.50
CA VAL A 412 35.05 -10.42 -5.90
C VAL A 412 34.77 -11.41 -7.03
N ALA A 413 35.57 -11.43 -8.08
CA ALA A 413 35.40 -12.38 -9.18
C ALA A 413 35.42 -13.84 -8.72
N HIS A 414 36.35 -14.20 -7.84
CA HIS A 414 36.46 -15.54 -7.27
C HIS A 414 35.18 -15.89 -6.45
N GLN A 415 34.70 -14.98 -5.63
CA GLN A 415 33.48 -15.20 -4.84
C GLN A 415 32.23 -15.37 -5.72
N LEU A 416 32.10 -14.59 -6.78
CA LEU A 416 31.00 -14.70 -7.73
C LEU A 416 31.05 -16.02 -8.51
N TYR A 417 32.26 -16.42 -8.96
CA TYR A 417 32.45 -17.70 -9.66
C TYR A 417 32.04 -18.89 -8.82
N HIS A 418 32.47 -18.94 -7.55
CA HIS A 418 32.12 -20.05 -6.65
C HIS A 418 30.62 -20.09 -6.24
N ARG A 419 29.90 -18.98 -6.39
CA ARG A 419 28.47 -18.93 -6.12
C ARG A 419 27.62 -19.26 -7.35
N ASN A 420 28.23 -19.68 -8.46
CA ASN A 420 27.56 -19.86 -9.76
C ASN A 420 26.72 -18.64 -10.15
N ALA A 421 27.23 -17.43 -9.85
CA ALA A 421 26.52 -16.19 -10.01
C ALA A 421 26.63 -15.63 -11.44
N ASN A 422 26.50 -16.46 -12.47
CA ASN A 422 26.45 -15.95 -13.85
C ASN A 422 25.02 -15.55 -14.20
N HIS A 423 24.62 -14.37 -13.72
CA HIS A 423 23.21 -13.94 -13.75
C HIS A 423 22.93 -12.75 -14.67
N SER A 424 23.91 -12.29 -15.45
CA SER A 424 23.68 -11.21 -16.43
C SER A 424 22.57 -11.58 -17.44
N GLY A 425 22.51 -12.85 -17.84
CA GLY A 425 21.43 -13.37 -18.68
C GLY A 425 20.07 -13.45 -17.99
N LEU A 426 20.04 -13.69 -16.68
CA LEU A 426 18.80 -13.84 -15.91
C LEU A 426 18.06 -12.51 -15.76
N LEU A 427 18.78 -11.40 -15.58
CA LEU A 427 18.17 -10.07 -15.56
C LEU A 427 17.43 -9.76 -16.85
N TRP A 428 18.02 -10.09 -17.99
CA TRP A 428 17.38 -9.92 -19.29
C TRP A 428 16.19 -10.85 -19.49
N SER A 429 16.28 -12.08 -19.01
CA SER A 429 15.20 -13.07 -19.11
C SER A 429 13.99 -12.67 -18.29
N ALA A 430 14.21 -12.26 -17.02
CA ALA A 430 13.15 -11.86 -16.10
C ALA A 430 12.35 -10.63 -16.59
N PHE A 431 12.97 -9.76 -17.38
CA PHE A 431 12.33 -8.51 -17.85
C PHE A 431 12.08 -8.45 -19.35
N ARG A 432 12.26 -9.57 -20.05
CA ARG A 432 12.15 -9.62 -21.53
C ARG A 432 10.72 -9.45 -22.06
N HIS A 433 9.72 -9.65 -21.22
CA HIS A 433 8.30 -9.61 -21.60
C HIS A 433 7.48 -8.82 -20.58
N PRO A 434 7.74 -7.49 -20.46
CA PRO A 434 6.97 -6.62 -19.57
C PRO A 434 5.52 -6.45 -20.04
#